data_14bf4a67e4d3381f4145ffd3ccce531c
#
_entry.id   14bf4a67e4d3381f4145ffd3ccce531c
#
_cell.length_a   1.000
_cell.length_b   1.000
_cell.length_c   1.000
_cell.angle_alpha   90.00
_cell.angle_beta   90.00
_cell.angle_gamma   90.00
#
_symmetry.space_group_name_H-M   'P 1'
#
loop_
_entity.id
_entity.type
_entity.pdbx_description
1 polymer ?
#
loop_
_entity_poly.entity_id
_entity_poly.type
_entity_poly.pdbx_seq_one_letter_code
_entity_poly.pdbx_strand_id
1 'polypeptide(L)'
;FLGTWGSALSPGLMFNPQVAQLAGVDVMTVIASFSMQAMIGIVVAAILLNIVAIIKKEHTGYVMKNDTTEDSKEFKVNYFYAIIPIIPLVLLVLGSKQVAVIPEVSVPVSMLIGTAIGIVAVRPNVTEAVKKFFRGTGDGMCDVVGLMAAAACFTAGMQLIGLTNALIDGMKNSQQIAQIGAAFGPFLLAVISGSGNAAALAFNGAVTPYAADFGYGIMQLGSMAQLGAGI
;
A
#
# COMPACT_ATOMS: atom_id res chain seq x y z
N PHE A 1 1.12 8.17 -9.76
CA PHE A 1 2.36 7.38 -9.73
C PHE A 1 3.13 7.57 -8.41
N LEU A 2 3.62 8.79 -8.11
CA LEU A 2 4.34 9.05 -6.85
C LEU A 2 3.47 8.81 -5.60
N GLY A 3 2.16 9.08 -5.68
CA GLY A 3 1.21 8.81 -4.60
C GLY A 3 1.07 7.32 -4.29
N THR A 4 1.08 6.46 -5.30
CA THR A 4 1.01 5.00 -5.13
C THR A 4 2.25 4.46 -4.42
N TRP A 5 3.43 4.95 -4.78
CA TRP A 5 4.67 4.59 -4.09
C TRP A 5 4.73 5.12 -2.66
N GLY A 6 4.23 6.34 -2.43
CA GLY A 6 4.11 6.90 -1.08
C GLY A 6 3.17 6.09 -0.20
N SER A 7 2.08 5.56 -0.76
CA SER A 7 1.14 4.71 -0.01
C SER A 7 1.77 3.39 0.44
N ALA A 8 2.80 2.88 -0.26
CA ALA A 8 3.53 1.69 0.15
C ALA A 8 4.16 1.82 1.55
N LEU A 9 4.51 3.02 1.96
CA LEU A 9 5.04 3.32 3.29
C LEU A 9 3.94 3.44 4.37
N SER A 10 2.67 3.29 4.01
CA SER A 10 1.56 3.36 4.96
C SER A 10 1.34 2.02 5.65
N PRO A 11 1.24 1.98 6.98
CA PRO A 11 0.90 0.76 7.71
C PRO A 11 -0.53 0.26 7.44
N GLY A 12 -1.40 1.12 6.91
CA GLY A 12 -2.77 0.76 6.51
C GLY A 12 -2.87 0.13 5.13
N LEU A 13 -1.80 0.10 4.34
CA LEU A 13 -1.82 -0.58 3.04
C LEU A 13 -1.82 -2.10 3.22
N MET A 14 -2.78 -2.78 2.60
CA MET A 14 -3.10 -4.19 2.84
C MET A 14 -1.94 -5.18 2.64
N PHE A 15 -0.93 -4.83 1.84
CA PHE A 15 0.22 -5.71 1.59
C PHE A 15 1.18 -5.75 2.77
N ASN A 16 1.38 -4.65 3.47
CA ASN A 16 2.31 -4.58 4.61
C ASN A 16 1.89 -5.56 5.72
N PRO A 17 0.61 -5.63 6.15
CA PRO A 17 0.14 -6.68 7.02
C PRO A 17 0.28 -8.10 6.46
N GLN A 18 0.07 -8.31 5.15
CA GLN A 18 0.24 -9.63 4.53
C GLN A 18 1.69 -10.10 4.61
N VAL A 19 2.65 -9.28 4.21
CA VAL A 19 4.08 -9.61 4.29
C VAL A 19 4.54 -9.76 5.73
N ALA A 20 4.04 -8.93 6.64
CA ALA A 20 4.31 -9.02 8.07
C ALA A 20 3.85 -10.35 8.65
N GLN A 21 2.65 -10.81 8.29
CA GLN A 21 2.11 -12.11 8.69
C GLN A 21 2.94 -13.27 8.14
N LEU A 22 3.33 -13.22 6.87
CA LEU A 22 4.16 -14.26 6.23
C LEU A 22 5.55 -14.34 6.86
N ALA A 23 6.13 -13.20 7.23
CA ALA A 23 7.45 -13.11 7.83
C ALA A 23 7.44 -13.30 9.36
N GLY A 24 6.28 -13.30 10.01
CA GLY A 24 6.16 -13.36 11.47
C GLY A 24 6.74 -12.14 12.20
N VAL A 25 6.64 -10.95 11.58
CA VAL A 25 7.18 -9.70 12.13
C VAL A 25 6.09 -8.63 12.23
N ASP A 26 6.41 -7.51 12.90
CA ASP A 26 5.54 -6.34 12.94
C ASP A 26 5.50 -5.59 11.59
N VAL A 27 4.35 -4.96 11.31
CA VAL A 27 4.11 -4.19 10.07
C VAL A 27 5.14 -3.06 9.90
N MET A 28 5.49 -2.38 10.98
CA MET A 28 6.49 -1.30 10.93
C MET A 28 7.89 -1.82 10.59
N THR A 29 8.22 -3.06 10.99
CA THR A 29 9.48 -3.71 10.63
C THR A 29 9.54 -3.97 9.13
N VAL A 30 8.43 -4.41 8.51
CA VAL A 30 8.35 -4.57 7.04
C VAL A 30 8.57 -3.24 6.35
N ILE A 31 7.85 -2.18 6.76
CA ILE A 31 7.98 -0.84 6.17
C ILE A 31 9.42 -0.32 6.31
N ALA A 32 10.03 -0.45 7.47
CA ALA A 32 11.40 -0.02 7.71
C ALA A 32 12.40 -0.74 6.80
N SER A 33 12.17 -2.03 6.51
CA SER A 33 13.09 -2.85 5.71
C SER A 33 13.25 -2.39 4.27
N PHE A 34 12.23 -1.76 3.67
CA PHE A 34 12.26 -1.27 2.30
C PHE A 34 12.10 0.25 2.15
N SER A 35 11.94 0.97 3.25
CA SER A 35 11.69 2.42 3.24
C SER A 35 12.76 3.21 2.48
N MET A 36 14.03 2.85 2.64
CA MET A 36 15.14 3.51 1.94
C MET A 36 15.05 3.29 0.43
N GLN A 37 14.76 2.07 -0.02
CA GLN A 37 14.59 1.73 -1.42
C GLN A 37 13.39 2.45 -2.04
N ALA A 38 12.27 2.50 -1.31
CA ALA A 38 11.08 3.23 -1.73
C ALA A 38 11.37 4.74 -1.85
N MET A 39 12.06 5.34 -0.89
CA MET A 39 12.44 6.76 -0.95
C MET A 39 13.36 7.07 -2.13
N ILE A 40 14.37 6.23 -2.38
CA ILE A 40 15.24 6.38 -3.56
C ILE A 40 14.41 6.30 -4.85
N GLY A 41 13.50 5.32 -4.94
CA GLY A 41 12.60 5.16 -6.10
C GLY A 41 11.71 6.38 -6.32
N ILE A 42 11.13 6.95 -5.26
CA ILE A 42 10.32 8.18 -5.33
C ILE A 42 11.15 9.35 -5.87
N VAL A 43 12.37 9.55 -5.36
CA VAL A 43 13.25 10.62 -5.81
C VAL A 43 13.63 10.45 -7.28
N VAL A 44 14.04 9.24 -7.69
CA VAL A 44 14.37 8.94 -9.08
C VAL A 44 13.16 9.16 -10.00
N ALA A 45 11.98 8.66 -9.62
CA ALA A 45 10.76 8.86 -10.38
C ALA A 45 10.38 10.35 -10.48
N ALA A 46 10.53 11.12 -9.40
CA ALA A 46 10.28 12.56 -9.41
C ALA A 46 11.22 13.30 -10.37
N ILE A 47 12.50 12.95 -10.38
CA ILE A 47 13.49 13.52 -11.31
C ILE A 47 13.12 13.19 -12.76
N LEU A 48 12.82 11.91 -13.05
CA LEU A 48 12.46 11.48 -14.41
C LEU A 48 11.17 12.14 -14.90
N LEU A 49 10.14 12.25 -14.05
CA LEU A 49 8.90 12.96 -14.40
C LEU A 49 9.13 14.44 -14.67
N ASN A 50 9.98 15.11 -13.87
CA ASN A 50 10.33 16.50 -14.14
C ASN A 50 11.08 16.66 -15.48
N ILE A 51 12.01 15.75 -15.79
CA ILE A 51 12.71 15.77 -17.10
C ILE A 51 11.70 15.60 -18.23
N VAL A 52 10.79 14.63 -18.14
CA VAL A 52 9.75 14.40 -19.16
C VAL A 52 8.83 15.62 -19.29
N ALA A 53 8.41 16.24 -18.19
CA ALA A 53 7.57 17.45 -18.19
C ALA A 53 8.27 18.63 -18.88
N ILE A 54 9.58 18.79 -18.65
CA ILE A 54 10.37 19.82 -19.31
C ILE A 54 10.48 19.54 -20.83
N ILE A 55 10.78 18.30 -21.22
CA ILE A 55 10.91 17.91 -22.63
C ILE A 55 9.57 18.10 -23.37
N LYS A 56 8.47 17.73 -22.75
CA LYS A 56 7.12 17.87 -23.32
C LYS A 56 6.56 19.30 -23.19
N LYS A 57 7.29 20.21 -22.56
CA LYS A 57 6.86 21.60 -22.31
C LYS A 57 5.56 21.70 -21.48
N GLU A 58 5.30 20.70 -20.64
CA GLU A 58 4.11 20.66 -19.75
C GLU A 58 4.31 21.51 -18.48
N HIS A 59 5.49 22.09 -18.29
CA HIS A 59 5.83 22.97 -17.16
C HIS A 59 5.23 24.37 -17.25
N THR A 60 4.60 24.73 -18.37
CA THR A 60 4.02 26.07 -18.60
C THR A 60 2.70 26.33 -17.88
N GLY A 61 2.27 25.39 -17.04
CA GLY A 61 1.04 25.51 -16.25
C GLY A 61 -0.22 25.18 -17.05
N TYR A 62 -1.08 24.38 -16.45
CA TYR A 62 -2.44 24.15 -16.95
C TYR A 62 -3.36 25.23 -16.36
N VAL A 63 -3.81 26.13 -17.21
CA VAL A 63 -4.89 27.05 -16.82
C VAL A 63 -6.20 26.29 -16.94
N MET A 64 -6.79 25.88 -15.81
CA MET A 64 -8.17 25.41 -15.83
C MET A 64 -9.04 26.55 -16.36
N LYS A 65 -9.68 26.36 -17.52
CA LYS A 65 -10.83 27.17 -17.89
C LYS A 65 -11.93 26.86 -16.87
N ASN A 66 -12.08 27.74 -15.90
CA ASN A 66 -13.24 27.70 -15.02
C ASN A 66 -14.48 28.06 -15.86
N ASP A 67 -15.15 27.07 -16.40
CA ASP A 67 -16.45 27.20 -17.05
C ASP A 67 -17.61 27.13 -16.03
N THR A 68 -17.38 27.44 -14.78
CA THR A 68 -18.48 27.64 -13.82
C THR A 68 -18.09 28.69 -12.80
N THR A 69 -18.65 29.85 -12.96
CA THR A 69 -18.93 30.85 -11.92
C THR A 69 -19.93 30.23 -10.92
N GLU A 70 -19.55 29.25 -10.16
CA GLU A 70 -20.22 28.90 -8.92
C GLU A 70 -19.32 29.36 -7.78
N ASP A 71 -19.90 30.19 -6.90
CA ASP A 71 -19.33 30.78 -5.72
C ASP A 71 -18.17 29.96 -5.13
N SER A 72 -16.96 30.37 -5.42
CA SER A 72 -15.78 29.92 -4.68
C SER A 72 -15.87 30.51 -3.27
N LYS A 73 -16.71 29.91 -2.42
CA LYS A 73 -16.59 30.13 -0.99
C LYS A 73 -15.15 29.82 -0.64
N GLU A 74 -14.40 30.85 -0.23
CA GLU A 74 -13.03 30.68 0.26
C GLU A 74 -13.01 29.52 1.27
N PHE A 75 -12.46 28.38 0.86
CA PHE A 75 -12.34 27.22 1.72
C PHE A 75 -11.30 27.52 2.79
N LYS A 76 -11.75 27.93 3.96
CA LYS A 76 -10.87 28.13 5.12
C LYS A 76 -10.48 26.77 5.69
N VAL A 77 -9.24 26.37 5.41
CA VAL A 77 -8.68 25.15 5.97
C VAL A 77 -8.55 25.28 7.49
N ASN A 78 -9.23 24.42 8.23
CA ASN A 78 -9.00 24.28 9.65
C ASN A 78 -7.85 23.29 9.89
N TYR A 79 -6.66 23.80 10.14
CA TYR A 79 -5.45 23.01 10.37
C TYR A 79 -5.59 22.01 11.51
N PHE A 80 -6.39 22.33 12.53
CA PHE A 80 -6.63 21.44 13.67
C PHE A 80 -7.33 20.15 13.20
N TYR A 81 -8.33 20.26 12.33
CA TYR A 81 -9.01 19.07 11.78
C TYR A 81 -8.16 18.33 10.76
N ALA A 82 -7.26 19.02 10.08
CA ALA A 82 -6.34 18.40 9.12
C ALA A 82 -5.30 17.48 9.78
N ILE A 83 -4.98 17.68 11.06
CA ILE A 83 -4.03 16.87 11.81
C ILE A 83 -4.66 15.56 12.31
N ILE A 84 -5.98 15.50 12.52
CA ILE A 84 -6.65 14.33 13.10
C ILE A 84 -6.34 13.02 12.37
N PRO A 85 -6.36 12.94 11.03
CA PRO A 85 -6.04 11.71 10.32
C PRO A 85 -4.58 11.23 10.50
N ILE A 86 -3.68 12.11 10.97
CA ILE A 86 -2.27 11.78 11.19
C ILE A 86 -2.09 11.08 12.55
N ILE A 87 -3.01 11.29 13.50
CA ILE A 87 -2.91 10.73 14.86
C ILE A 87 -2.73 9.20 14.86
N PRO A 88 -3.50 8.38 14.13
CA PRO A 88 -3.26 6.94 14.07
C PRO A 88 -1.85 6.56 13.62
N LEU A 89 -1.32 7.28 12.62
CA LEU A 89 0.03 7.04 12.12
C LEU A 89 1.09 7.35 13.18
N VAL A 90 0.93 8.47 13.89
CA VAL A 90 1.84 8.84 14.99
C VAL A 90 1.80 7.79 16.10
N LEU A 91 0.63 7.30 16.49
CA LEU A 91 0.49 6.25 17.50
C LEU A 91 1.20 4.96 17.07
N LEU A 92 1.08 4.55 15.81
CA LEU A 92 1.76 3.37 15.28
C LEU A 92 3.29 3.54 15.29
N VAL A 93 3.79 4.70 14.90
CA VAL A 93 5.24 4.99 14.91
C VAL A 93 5.77 5.00 16.34
N LEU A 94 5.09 5.68 17.27
CA LEU A 94 5.51 5.75 18.68
C LEU A 94 5.45 4.39 19.40
N GLY A 95 4.48 3.53 19.02
CA GLY A 95 4.34 2.18 19.57
C GLY A 95 5.14 1.12 18.82
N SER A 96 5.88 1.48 17.76
CA SER A 96 6.71 0.53 17.01
C SER A 96 7.92 0.06 17.85
N LYS A 97 8.41 -1.16 17.57
CA LYS A 97 9.59 -1.71 18.24
C LYS A 97 10.87 -0.89 18.04
N GLN A 98 10.92 -0.07 16.99
CA GLN A 98 12.05 0.80 16.69
C GLN A 98 12.09 2.05 17.57
N VAL A 99 10.92 2.60 17.95
CA VAL A 99 10.81 3.85 18.71
C VAL A 99 10.47 3.56 20.18
N ALA A 100 9.57 2.61 20.43
CA ALA A 100 9.21 2.07 21.76
C ALA A 100 8.92 3.13 22.84
N VAL A 101 8.29 4.26 22.47
CA VAL A 101 7.92 5.32 23.43
C VAL A 101 6.64 4.97 24.18
N ILE A 102 5.70 4.29 23.50
CA ILE A 102 4.46 3.79 24.08
C ILE A 102 4.37 2.28 23.87
N PRO A 103 3.53 1.54 24.62
CA PRO A 103 3.27 0.13 24.35
C PRO A 103 2.85 -0.10 22.91
N GLU A 104 3.20 -1.28 22.36
CA GLU A 104 2.87 -1.65 20.98
C GLU A 104 1.35 -1.57 20.75
N VAL A 105 0.95 -0.78 19.75
CA VAL A 105 -0.45 -0.53 19.40
C VAL A 105 -0.71 -1.18 18.05
N SER A 106 -1.74 -2.02 17.95
CA SER A 106 -2.12 -2.62 16.68
C SER A 106 -2.78 -1.59 15.75
N VAL A 107 -2.69 -1.82 14.43
CA VAL A 107 -3.29 -0.94 13.41
C VAL A 107 -4.79 -0.68 13.67
N PRO A 108 -5.64 -1.71 13.95
CA PRO A 108 -7.04 -1.47 14.23
C PRO A 108 -7.28 -0.60 15.47
N VAL A 109 -6.50 -0.80 16.54
CA VAL A 109 -6.65 -0.02 17.78
C VAL A 109 -6.26 1.44 17.56
N SER A 110 -5.17 1.72 16.85
CA SER A 110 -4.76 3.08 16.53
C SER A 110 -5.79 3.82 15.66
N MET A 111 -6.39 3.13 14.69
CA MET A 111 -7.47 3.67 13.85
C MET A 111 -8.74 3.95 14.65
N LEU A 112 -9.12 3.07 15.58
CA LEU A 112 -10.26 3.31 16.49
C LEU A 112 -10.03 4.53 17.37
N ILE A 113 -8.83 4.68 17.94
CA ILE A 113 -8.46 5.86 18.75
C ILE A 113 -8.55 7.13 17.91
N GLY A 114 -7.96 7.15 16.72
CA GLY A 114 -8.03 8.30 15.81
C GLY A 114 -9.45 8.65 15.41
N THR A 115 -10.29 7.65 15.15
CA THR A 115 -11.72 7.84 14.83
C THR A 115 -12.47 8.44 16.03
N ALA A 116 -12.25 7.92 17.23
CA ALA A 116 -12.87 8.44 18.44
C ALA A 116 -12.49 9.91 18.69
N ILE A 117 -11.19 10.25 18.54
CA ILE A 117 -10.72 11.65 18.64
C ILE A 117 -11.39 12.52 17.57
N GLY A 118 -11.48 12.03 16.35
CA GLY A 118 -12.14 12.73 15.24
C GLY A 118 -13.60 13.03 15.51
N ILE A 119 -14.35 12.07 16.02
CA ILE A 119 -15.77 12.27 16.40
C ILE A 119 -15.92 13.31 17.50
N VAL A 120 -15.08 13.25 18.52
CA VAL A 120 -15.12 14.22 19.63
C VAL A 120 -14.74 15.63 19.18
N ALA A 121 -13.74 15.76 18.31
CA ALA A 121 -13.25 17.05 17.82
C ALA A 121 -14.22 17.72 16.84
N VAL A 122 -14.73 16.96 15.87
CA VAL A 122 -15.59 17.49 14.80
C VAL A 122 -17.05 17.60 15.26
N ARG A 123 -17.45 16.79 16.24
CA ARG A 123 -18.84 16.72 16.74
C ARG A 123 -19.88 16.59 15.63
N PRO A 124 -19.73 15.60 14.74
CA PRO A 124 -20.67 15.40 13.64
C PRO A 124 -22.04 15.01 14.19
N ASN A 125 -23.07 15.15 13.33
CA ASN A 125 -24.38 14.58 13.64
C ASN A 125 -24.22 13.05 13.84
N VAL A 126 -24.63 12.53 14.99
CA VAL A 126 -24.45 11.13 15.38
C VAL A 126 -25.05 10.17 14.33
N THR A 127 -26.24 10.47 13.82
CA THR A 127 -26.90 9.63 12.81
C THR A 127 -26.08 9.58 11.50
N GLU A 128 -25.52 10.70 11.09
CA GLU A 128 -24.71 10.77 9.88
C GLU A 128 -23.35 10.08 10.07
N ALA A 129 -22.73 10.26 11.23
CA ALA A 129 -21.48 9.59 11.59
C ALA A 129 -21.63 8.07 11.60
N VAL A 130 -22.70 7.56 12.19
CA VAL A 130 -23.02 6.13 12.23
C VAL A 130 -23.26 5.59 10.81
N LYS A 131 -24.03 6.29 9.98
CA LYS A 131 -24.24 5.89 8.57
C LYS A 131 -22.93 5.83 7.78
N LYS A 132 -22.07 6.84 7.93
CA LYS A 132 -20.75 6.88 7.26
C LYS A 132 -19.84 5.78 7.75
N PHE A 133 -19.87 5.46 9.05
CA PHE A 133 -19.10 4.35 9.62
C PHE A 133 -19.50 3.00 9.01
N PHE A 134 -20.79 2.68 9.01
CA PHE A 134 -21.25 1.41 8.44
C PHE A 134 -21.06 1.33 6.93
N ARG A 135 -21.21 2.45 6.21
CA ARG A 135 -20.89 2.51 4.79
C ARG A 135 -19.41 2.23 4.54
N GLY A 136 -18.51 2.91 5.26
CA GLY A 136 -17.07 2.68 5.14
C GLY A 136 -16.67 1.26 5.51
N THR A 137 -17.33 0.65 6.50
CA THR A 137 -17.14 -0.77 6.83
C THR A 137 -17.60 -1.67 5.69
N GLY A 138 -18.75 -1.40 5.05
CA GLY A 138 -19.24 -2.13 3.89
C GLY A 138 -18.29 -2.00 2.69
N ASP A 139 -17.84 -0.80 2.38
CA ASP A 139 -16.87 -0.55 1.32
C ASP A 139 -15.55 -1.30 1.60
N GLY A 140 -15.04 -1.26 2.85
CA GLY A 140 -13.85 -2.02 3.25
C GLY A 140 -14.03 -3.54 3.14
N MET A 141 -15.22 -4.06 3.46
CA MET A 141 -15.51 -5.49 3.26
C MET A 141 -15.49 -5.88 1.78
N CYS A 142 -16.06 -5.06 0.90
CA CYS A 142 -16.07 -5.34 -0.54
C CYS A 142 -14.68 -5.15 -1.17
N ASP A 143 -14.03 -4.03 -0.91
CA ASP A 143 -12.82 -3.63 -1.61
C ASP A 143 -11.56 -4.34 -1.06
N VAL A 144 -11.51 -4.62 0.24
CA VAL A 144 -10.34 -5.23 0.88
C VAL A 144 -10.54 -6.72 1.08
N VAL A 145 -11.58 -7.13 1.85
CA VAL A 145 -11.79 -8.54 2.17
C VAL A 145 -12.17 -9.34 0.93
N GLY A 146 -13.03 -8.79 0.06
CA GLY A 146 -13.39 -9.40 -1.22
C GLY A 146 -12.17 -9.61 -2.12
N LEU A 147 -11.29 -8.61 -2.23
CA LEU A 147 -10.05 -8.71 -3.00
C LEU A 147 -9.08 -9.74 -2.41
N MET A 148 -8.93 -9.77 -1.09
CA MET A 148 -8.08 -10.78 -0.43
C MET A 148 -8.61 -12.20 -0.63
N ALA A 149 -9.93 -12.40 -0.56
CA ALA A 149 -10.55 -13.69 -0.83
C ALA A 149 -10.34 -14.13 -2.29
N ALA A 150 -10.53 -13.22 -3.24
CA ALA A 150 -10.28 -13.50 -4.65
C ALA A 150 -8.80 -13.85 -4.91
N ALA A 151 -7.86 -13.11 -4.31
CA ALA A 151 -6.43 -13.39 -4.42
C ALA A 151 -6.07 -14.75 -3.78
N ALA A 152 -6.69 -15.12 -2.67
CA ALA A 152 -6.49 -16.43 -2.05
C ALA A 152 -7.03 -17.57 -2.94
N CYS A 153 -8.20 -17.41 -3.54
CA CYS A 153 -8.75 -18.37 -4.51
C CYS A 153 -7.85 -18.51 -5.74
N PHE A 154 -7.36 -17.41 -6.28
CA PHE A 154 -6.43 -17.40 -7.40
C PHE A 154 -5.13 -18.15 -7.06
N THR A 155 -4.55 -17.86 -5.88
CA THR A 155 -3.36 -18.56 -5.38
C THR A 155 -3.59 -20.06 -5.24
N ALA A 156 -4.70 -20.46 -4.65
CA ALA A 156 -5.07 -21.89 -4.54
C ALA A 156 -5.23 -22.55 -5.92
N GLY A 157 -5.85 -21.85 -6.86
CA GLY A 157 -5.97 -22.31 -8.26
C GLY A 157 -4.60 -22.51 -8.91
N MET A 158 -3.68 -21.56 -8.77
CA MET A 158 -2.31 -21.68 -9.29
C MET A 158 -1.55 -22.88 -8.69
N GLN A 159 -1.72 -23.14 -7.41
CA GLN A 159 -1.12 -24.30 -6.74
C GLN A 159 -1.70 -25.62 -7.30
N LEU A 160 -3.02 -25.70 -7.44
CA LEU A 160 -3.71 -26.91 -7.93
C LEU A 160 -3.29 -27.31 -9.34
N ILE A 161 -3.10 -26.34 -10.25
CA ILE A 161 -2.66 -26.59 -11.63
C ILE A 161 -1.13 -26.76 -11.75
N GLY A 162 -0.39 -26.68 -10.63
CA GLY A 162 1.07 -26.80 -10.61
C GLY A 162 1.83 -25.60 -11.13
N LEU A 163 1.16 -24.49 -11.44
CA LEU A 163 1.79 -23.29 -11.98
C LEU A 163 2.75 -22.66 -10.98
N THR A 164 2.40 -22.67 -9.70
CA THR A 164 3.29 -22.19 -8.61
C THR A 164 4.60 -22.97 -8.59
N ASN A 165 4.55 -24.31 -8.70
CA ASN A 165 5.75 -25.14 -8.74
C ASN A 165 6.59 -24.89 -10.00
N ALA A 166 5.97 -24.73 -11.16
CA ALA A 166 6.66 -24.40 -12.40
C ALA A 166 7.37 -23.02 -12.33
N LEU A 167 6.74 -22.02 -11.71
CA LEU A 167 7.36 -20.71 -11.46
C LEU A 167 8.54 -20.84 -10.51
N ILE A 168 8.38 -21.56 -9.39
CA ILE A 168 9.44 -21.82 -8.42
C ILE A 168 10.64 -22.51 -9.08
N ASP A 169 10.41 -23.58 -9.83
CA ASP A 169 11.48 -24.31 -10.50
C ASP A 169 12.17 -23.47 -11.57
N GLY A 170 11.44 -22.63 -12.29
CA GLY A 170 12.02 -21.68 -13.25
C GLY A 170 12.88 -20.60 -12.60
N MET A 171 12.54 -20.19 -11.36
CA MET A 171 13.27 -19.16 -10.60
C MET A 171 14.45 -19.72 -9.79
N LYS A 172 14.43 -20.99 -9.37
CA LYS A 172 15.50 -21.62 -8.56
C LYS A 172 16.86 -21.65 -9.24
N ASN A 173 16.91 -21.68 -10.56
CA ASN A 173 18.15 -21.83 -11.33
C ASN A 173 18.99 -20.56 -11.44
N SER A 174 18.46 -19.38 -11.03
CA SER A 174 19.18 -18.12 -11.07
C SER A 174 18.56 -17.09 -10.13
N GLN A 175 19.36 -16.63 -9.18
CA GLN A 175 18.97 -15.56 -8.26
C GLN A 175 18.57 -14.26 -9.00
N GLN A 176 19.20 -13.99 -10.15
CA GLN A 176 18.86 -12.84 -11.00
C GLN A 176 17.47 -13.00 -11.64
N ILE A 177 17.11 -14.21 -12.08
CA ILE A 177 15.79 -14.51 -12.63
C ILE A 177 14.72 -14.33 -11.54
N ALA A 178 15.00 -14.78 -10.31
CA ALA A 178 14.11 -14.60 -9.18
C ALA A 178 13.88 -13.09 -8.86
N GLN A 179 14.93 -12.28 -8.91
CA GLN A 179 14.84 -10.83 -8.72
C GLN A 179 13.96 -10.16 -9.78
N ILE A 180 14.24 -10.46 -11.04
CA ILE A 180 13.47 -9.93 -12.17
C ILE A 180 12.02 -10.41 -12.08
N GLY A 181 11.80 -11.68 -11.78
CA GLY A 181 10.47 -12.25 -11.60
C GLY A 181 9.69 -11.62 -10.45
N ALA A 182 10.34 -11.30 -9.33
CA ALA A 182 9.70 -10.65 -8.19
C ALA A 182 9.34 -9.17 -8.48
N ALA A 183 10.13 -8.48 -9.28
CA ALA A 183 9.86 -7.08 -9.64
C ALA A 183 8.85 -6.98 -10.80
N PHE A 184 9.06 -7.73 -11.88
CA PHE A 184 8.25 -7.64 -13.11
C PHE A 184 7.05 -8.58 -13.12
N GLY A 185 7.05 -9.68 -12.38
CA GLY A 185 5.91 -10.60 -12.29
C GLY A 185 4.65 -9.90 -11.80
N PRO A 186 4.67 -9.23 -10.64
CA PRO A 186 3.53 -8.45 -10.15
C PRO A 186 3.13 -7.31 -11.09
N PHE A 187 4.10 -6.65 -11.74
CA PHE A 187 3.82 -5.63 -12.76
C PHE A 187 3.03 -6.20 -13.93
N LEU A 188 3.47 -7.33 -14.50
CA LEU A 188 2.75 -7.97 -15.58
C LEU A 188 1.36 -8.45 -15.16
N LEU A 189 1.24 -9.01 -13.95
CA LEU A 189 -0.05 -9.37 -13.38
C LEU A 189 -0.95 -8.14 -13.20
N ALA A 190 -0.39 -7.00 -12.79
CA ALA A 190 -1.13 -5.74 -12.64
C ALA A 190 -1.65 -5.23 -13.99
N VAL A 191 -0.83 -5.32 -15.05
CA VAL A 191 -1.24 -4.94 -16.41
C VAL A 191 -2.38 -5.83 -16.91
N ILE A 192 -2.30 -7.15 -16.69
CA ILE A 192 -3.31 -8.11 -17.14
C ILE A 192 -4.61 -7.97 -16.35
N SER A 193 -4.51 -7.82 -15.01
CA SER A 193 -5.67 -7.74 -14.12
C SER A 193 -6.28 -6.34 -14.03
N GLY A 194 -5.56 -5.31 -14.47
CA GLY A 194 -5.93 -3.90 -14.28
C GLY A 194 -5.83 -3.42 -12.83
N SER A 195 -5.20 -4.19 -11.94
CA SER A 195 -5.12 -3.87 -10.50
C SER A 195 -3.77 -4.25 -9.89
N GLY A 196 -2.95 -3.24 -9.56
CA GLY A 196 -1.69 -3.44 -8.84
C GLY A 196 -1.89 -4.09 -7.47
N ASN A 197 -2.98 -3.73 -6.79
CA ASN A 197 -3.31 -4.30 -5.48
C ASN A 197 -3.60 -5.81 -5.58
N ALA A 198 -4.42 -6.23 -6.54
CA ALA A 198 -4.71 -7.64 -6.75
C ALA A 198 -3.46 -8.43 -7.14
N ALA A 199 -2.63 -7.87 -8.00
CA ALA A 199 -1.39 -8.49 -8.46
C ALA A 199 -0.39 -8.69 -7.31
N ALA A 200 -0.17 -7.68 -6.47
CA ALA A 200 0.72 -7.77 -5.31
C ALA A 200 0.23 -8.80 -4.29
N LEU A 201 -1.07 -8.80 -3.96
CA LEU A 201 -1.66 -9.77 -3.04
C LEU A 201 -1.54 -11.21 -3.57
N ALA A 202 -1.85 -11.42 -4.85
CA ALA A 202 -1.76 -12.73 -5.48
C ALA A 202 -0.31 -13.24 -5.53
N PHE A 203 0.64 -12.40 -5.92
CA PHE A 203 2.05 -12.77 -5.96
C PHE A 203 2.59 -13.07 -4.56
N ASN A 204 2.30 -12.21 -3.59
CA ASN A 204 2.72 -12.41 -2.22
C ASN A 204 2.10 -13.67 -1.59
N GLY A 205 0.88 -14.02 -1.96
CA GLY A 205 0.26 -15.27 -1.52
C GLY A 205 0.86 -16.51 -2.17
N ALA A 206 1.19 -16.44 -3.47
CA ALA A 206 1.61 -17.58 -4.26
C ALA A 206 3.12 -17.86 -4.23
N VAL A 207 3.95 -16.83 -4.23
CA VAL A 207 5.40 -16.92 -4.47
C VAL A 207 6.23 -16.52 -3.26
N THR A 208 5.86 -15.48 -2.55
CA THR A 208 6.62 -14.95 -1.41
C THR A 208 6.84 -15.97 -0.26
N PRO A 209 5.91 -16.89 0.06
CA PRO A 209 6.18 -17.93 1.07
C PRO A 209 7.40 -18.82 0.74
N TYR A 210 7.76 -18.90 -0.52
CA TYR A 210 8.89 -19.71 -1.02
C TYR A 210 10.18 -18.90 -1.23
N ALA A 211 10.26 -17.69 -0.67
CA ALA A 211 11.40 -16.77 -0.83
C ALA A 211 12.75 -17.41 -0.52
N ALA A 212 12.80 -18.28 0.51
CA ALA A 212 14.01 -19.00 0.88
C ALA A 212 14.55 -19.91 -0.23
N ASP A 213 13.68 -20.51 -1.06
CA ASP A 213 14.06 -21.34 -2.19
C ASP A 213 14.82 -20.57 -3.28
N PHE A 214 14.65 -19.26 -3.31
CA PHE A 214 15.29 -18.33 -4.24
C PHE A 214 16.51 -17.61 -3.63
N GLY A 215 16.83 -17.90 -2.37
CA GLY A 215 17.91 -17.23 -1.63
C GLY A 215 17.55 -15.83 -1.13
N TYR A 216 16.24 -15.53 -0.97
CA TYR A 216 15.73 -14.27 -0.45
C TYR A 216 15.02 -14.44 0.88
N GLY A 217 14.98 -13.36 1.67
CA GLY A 217 14.07 -13.28 2.81
C GLY A 217 12.64 -12.95 2.35
N ILE A 218 11.65 -13.41 3.12
CA ILE A 218 10.22 -13.15 2.85
C ILE A 218 9.95 -11.64 2.73
N MET A 219 10.51 -10.82 3.62
CA MET A 219 10.35 -9.36 3.57
C MET A 219 10.94 -8.76 2.30
N GLN A 220 12.11 -9.24 1.85
CA GLN A 220 12.74 -8.74 0.63
C GLN A 220 11.89 -9.05 -0.60
N LEU A 221 11.50 -10.32 -0.77
CA LEU A 221 10.72 -10.73 -1.95
C LEU A 221 9.34 -10.08 -1.96
N GLY A 222 8.66 -10.04 -0.81
CA GLY A 222 7.34 -9.42 -0.66
C GLY A 222 7.36 -7.91 -0.92
N SER A 223 8.40 -7.22 -0.45
CA SER A 223 8.57 -5.77 -0.71
C SER A 223 8.89 -5.49 -2.18
N MET A 224 9.71 -6.31 -2.82
CA MET A 224 9.99 -6.21 -4.26
C MET A 224 8.71 -6.37 -5.08
N ALA A 225 7.90 -7.37 -4.74
CA ALA A 225 6.62 -7.61 -5.40
C ALA A 225 5.64 -6.43 -5.24
N GLN A 226 5.61 -5.84 -4.06
CA GLN A 226 4.78 -4.67 -3.76
C GLN A 226 5.22 -3.43 -4.55
N LEU A 227 6.53 -3.17 -4.60
CA LEU A 227 7.07 -2.06 -5.39
C LEU A 227 6.85 -2.28 -6.89
N GLY A 228 7.06 -3.51 -7.37
CA GLY A 228 6.81 -3.88 -8.76
C GLY A 228 5.36 -3.72 -9.20
N ALA A 229 4.40 -4.06 -8.36
CA ALA A 229 2.97 -3.89 -8.65
C ALA A 229 2.52 -2.41 -8.59
N GLY A 230 3.27 -1.54 -7.96
CA GLY A 230 3.00 -0.10 -7.86
C GLY A 230 3.48 0.72 -9.06
N ILE A 231 4.16 0.09 -10.02
CA ILE A 231 4.63 0.71 -11.26
C ILE A 231 3.48 0.74 -12.28
#